data_4aea4728c84e1c45161fc618a1a8ab36
#
_entry.id   4aea4728c84e1c45161fc618a1a8ab36
#
_cell.length_a   1.000
_cell.length_b   1.000
_cell.length_c   1.000
_cell.angle_alpha   90.00
_cell.angle_beta   90.00
_cell.angle_gamma   90.00
#
_symmetry.space_group_name_H-M   'P 1'
#
loop_
_entity.id
_entity.type
_entity.pdbx_description
1 polymer ?
#
loop_
_entity_poly.entity_id
_entity_poly.type
_entity_poly.pdbx_seq_one_letter_code
_entity_poly.pdbx_strand_id
1 'polypeptide(L)'
;GETGVGKSYLSNCIYNYLSKKYTVLMINIPLYLISLQTGYSKNDPRETEILKILKSVDLLIIDDSAQEQITEWNLEKLMNIIEKRMGIQKPILISSNLSLENLKHKYSKFDKFNRLQDRIKGSCADIRYEGKSKRSSESSSEWLLWYVF
;
A
#
# COMPACT_ATOMS: atom_id res chain seq x y z
N GLY A 1 -2.73 12.15 2.18
CA GLY A 1 -2.00 13.43 2.18
C GLY A 1 -1.32 13.70 0.85
N GLU A 2 -0.95 14.94 0.57
CA GLU A 2 -0.34 15.36 -0.70
C GLU A 2 1.04 14.72 -0.96
N THR A 3 1.51 14.84 -2.23
CA THR A 3 2.82 14.31 -2.62
C THR A 3 3.94 15.11 -1.97
N GLY A 4 4.99 14.43 -1.48
CA GLY A 4 6.18 15.06 -0.92
C GLY A 4 6.09 15.44 0.56
N VAL A 5 4.94 15.28 1.22
CA VAL A 5 4.79 15.63 2.66
C VAL A 5 5.49 14.67 3.63
N GLY A 6 5.97 13.51 3.16
CA GLY A 6 6.76 12.56 3.97
C GLY A 6 6.01 11.29 4.38
N LYS A 7 4.94 10.88 3.69
CA LYS A 7 4.19 9.64 4.00
C LYS A 7 5.08 8.39 3.98
N SER A 8 5.80 8.17 2.88
CA SER A 8 6.70 7.02 2.75
C SER A 8 7.86 7.07 3.77
N TYR A 9 8.32 8.27 4.14
CA TYR A 9 9.28 8.43 5.23
C TYR A 9 8.71 7.93 6.56
N LEU A 10 7.48 8.33 6.89
CA LEU A 10 6.80 7.85 8.10
C LEU A 10 6.60 6.32 8.06
N SER A 11 6.18 5.77 6.90
CA SER A 11 6.05 4.32 6.71
C SER A 11 7.37 3.59 6.97
N ASN A 12 8.49 4.12 6.47
CA ASN A 12 9.82 3.57 6.71
C ASN A 12 10.25 3.68 8.19
N CYS A 13 9.93 4.80 8.87
CA CYS A 13 10.22 4.94 10.31
C CYS A 13 9.45 3.88 11.13
N ILE A 14 8.18 3.66 10.82
CA ILE A 14 7.34 2.63 11.46
C ILE A 14 7.91 1.23 11.18
N TYR A 15 8.26 0.95 9.92
CA TYR A 15 8.91 -0.30 9.52
C TYR A 15 10.17 -0.56 10.36
N ASN A 16 11.11 0.39 10.37
CA ASN A 16 12.39 0.26 11.07
C ASN A 16 12.23 0.11 12.60
N TYR A 17 11.25 0.78 13.19
CA TYR A 17 10.97 0.69 14.61
C TYR A 17 10.36 -0.66 14.99
N LEU A 18 9.33 -1.10 14.25
CA LEU A 18 8.57 -2.31 14.59
C LEU A 18 9.25 -3.60 14.16
N SER A 19 10.06 -3.58 13.09
CA SER A 19 10.78 -4.78 12.61
C SER A 19 11.81 -5.33 13.60
N LYS A 20 12.17 -4.54 14.62
CA LYS A 20 13.02 -5.01 15.73
C LYS A 20 12.33 -6.03 16.63
N LYS A 21 11.00 -6.10 16.61
CA LYS A 21 10.22 -6.94 17.53
C LYS A 21 9.15 -7.78 16.84
N TYR A 22 8.70 -7.35 15.67
CA TYR A 22 7.59 -7.96 14.92
C TYR A 22 8.01 -8.27 13.49
N THR A 23 7.32 -9.21 12.86
CA THR A 23 7.46 -9.43 11.43
C THR A 23 6.69 -8.36 10.66
N VAL A 24 7.41 -7.45 10.03
CA VAL A 24 6.83 -6.34 9.25
C VAL A 24 7.18 -6.53 7.78
N LEU A 25 6.20 -6.40 6.90
CA LEU A 25 6.41 -6.37 5.47
C LEU A 25 5.91 -5.04 4.91
N MET A 26 6.71 -4.41 4.09
CA MET A 26 6.32 -3.20 3.35
C MET A 26 6.31 -3.50 1.86
N ILE A 27 5.20 -3.19 1.20
CA ILE A 27 5.04 -3.36 -0.23
C ILE A 27 4.65 -2.04 -0.89
N ASN A 28 5.19 -1.80 -2.07
CA ASN A 28 4.75 -0.75 -2.98
C ASN A 28 3.76 -1.39 -3.98
N ILE A 29 2.50 -0.94 -4.00
CA ILE A 29 1.44 -1.57 -4.80
C ILE A 29 1.74 -1.55 -6.30
N PRO A 30 2.14 -0.43 -6.93
CA PRO A 30 2.52 -0.43 -8.33
C PRO A 30 3.56 -1.49 -8.68
N LEU A 31 4.65 -1.58 -7.91
CA LEU A 31 5.72 -2.55 -8.15
C LEU A 31 5.26 -3.99 -7.93
N TYR A 32 4.45 -4.22 -6.91
CA TYR A 32 3.85 -5.53 -6.64
C TYR A 32 2.98 -6.00 -7.82
N LEU A 33 2.10 -5.14 -8.32
CA LEU A 33 1.23 -5.47 -9.45
C LEU A 33 2.02 -5.73 -10.74
N ILE A 34 3.07 -4.95 -11.02
CA ILE A 34 3.97 -5.19 -12.15
C ILE A 34 4.64 -6.55 -12.00
N SER A 35 5.15 -6.90 -10.81
CA SER A 35 5.78 -8.20 -10.57
C SER A 35 4.83 -9.37 -10.82
N LEU A 36 3.55 -9.20 -10.50
CA LEU A 36 2.51 -10.18 -10.81
C LEU A 36 2.23 -10.27 -12.31
N GLN A 37 2.31 -9.19 -13.07
CA GLN A 37 2.05 -9.19 -14.51
C GLN A 37 3.21 -9.77 -15.34
N THR A 38 4.44 -9.52 -14.94
CA THR A 38 5.64 -9.87 -15.73
C THR A 38 6.09 -11.32 -15.56
N GLY A 39 5.62 -12.03 -14.55
CA GLY A 39 6.11 -13.37 -14.21
C GLY A 39 5.08 -14.50 -14.31
N TYR A 40 3.82 -14.22 -14.68
CA TYR A 40 2.75 -15.15 -14.35
C TYR A 40 1.90 -15.64 -15.55
N SER A 41 1.84 -16.96 -15.68
CA SER A 41 0.69 -17.64 -16.29
C SER A 41 -0.50 -17.61 -15.28
N LYS A 42 -1.74 -17.66 -15.77
CA LYS A 42 -2.93 -17.85 -14.93
C LYS A 42 -2.70 -19.06 -13.99
N ASN A 43 -2.84 -18.86 -12.68
CA ASN A 43 -2.62 -19.86 -11.62
C ASN A 43 -1.15 -20.14 -11.26
N ASP A 44 -0.27 -19.15 -11.30
CA ASP A 44 1.09 -19.31 -10.81
C ASP A 44 1.12 -19.59 -9.29
N PRO A 45 1.73 -20.69 -8.84
CA PRO A 45 1.81 -21.03 -7.42
C PRO A 45 2.51 -19.95 -6.58
N ARG A 46 3.36 -19.12 -7.20
CA ARG A 46 4.04 -17.98 -6.55
C ARG A 46 3.05 -16.94 -6.02
N GLU A 47 1.94 -16.67 -6.72
CA GLU A 47 0.91 -15.74 -6.22
C GLU A 47 0.31 -16.23 -4.90
N THR A 48 0.02 -17.53 -4.82
CA THR A 48 -0.50 -18.14 -3.60
C THR A 48 0.50 -18.06 -2.46
N GLU A 49 1.78 -18.25 -2.74
CA GLU A 49 2.86 -18.17 -1.76
C GLU A 49 3.05 -16.74 -1.25
N ILE A 50 3.07 -15.75 -2.16
CA ILE A 50 3.12 -14.33 -1.79
C ILE A 50 1.92 -13.96 -0.92
N LEU A 51 0.70 -14.36 -1.27
CA LEU A 51 -0.48 -14.10 -0.46
C LEU A 51 -0.41 -14.76 0.92
N LYS A 52 0.24 -15.93 1.07
CA LYS A 52 0.49 -16.54 2.38
C LYS A 52 1.43 -15.66 3.21
N ILE A 53 2.51 -15.16 2.62
CA ILE A 53 3.45 -14.25 3.29
C ILE A 53 2.74 -12.96 3.71
N LEU A 54 1.99 -12.33 2.80
CA LEU A 54 1.22 -11.12 3.08
C LEU A 54 0.24 -11.28 4.24
N LYS A 55 -0.29 -12.48 4.43
CA LYS A 55 -1.16 -12.81 5.57
C LYS A 55 -0.39 -13.09 6.86
N SER A 56 0.77 -13.74 6.79
CA SER A 56 1.49 -14.26 7.97
C SER A 56 2.12 -13.17 8.82
N VAL A 57 2.65 -12.11 8.19
CA VAL A 57 3.36 -11.03 8.89
C VAL A 57 2.49 -10.32 9.93
N ASP A 58 3.09 -9.79 10.99
CA ASP A 58 2.37 -9.11 12.06
C ASP A 58 1.81 -7.76 11.60
N LEU A 59 2.59 -6.98 10.82
CA LEU A 59 2.15 -5.74 10.19
C LEU A 59 2.42 -5.77 8.69
N LEU A 60 1.43 -5.41 7.90
CA LEU A 60 1.58 -5.11 6.47
C LEU A 60 1.50 -3.61 6.24
N ILE A 61 2.52 -3.04 5.60
CA ILE A 61 2.54 -1.66 5.14
C ILE A 61 2.35 -1.66 3.62
N ILE A 62 1.32 -0.99 3.15
CA ILE A 62 1.03 -0.75 1.74
C ILE A 62 1.37 0.70 1.43
N ASP A 63 2.49 0.91 0.76
CA ASP A 63 2.93 2.26 0.38
C ASP A 63 2.54 2.61 -1.04
N ASP A 64 2.32 3.91 -1.29
CA ASP A 64 1.93 4.47 -2.58
C ASP A 64 0.67 3.85 -3.20
N SER A 65 -0.28 3.42 -2.36
CA SER A 65 -1.54 2.93 -2.89
C SER A 65 -2.25 4.03 -3.70
N ALA A 66 -2.93 3.63 -4.77
CA ALA A 66 -3.61 4.49 -5.72
C ALA A 66 -2.69 5.24 -6.72
N GLN A 67 -1.45 4.83 -6.90
CA GLN A 67 -0.60 5.26 -8.04
C GLN A 67 -0.65 4.28 -9.23
N GLU A 68 -1.13 3.06 -9.01
CA GLU A 68 -1.29 2.04 -10.04
C GLU A 68 -2.30 2.44 -11.13
N GLN A 69 -2.17 1.81 -12.29
CA GLN A 69 -3.18 1.91 -13.34
C GLN A 69 -4.50 1.33 -12.87
N ILE A 70 -5.60 1.99 -13.23
CA ILE A 70 -6.95 1.57 -12.86
C ILE A 70 -7.40 0.49 -13.83
N THR A 71 -7.30 -0.76 -13.41
CA THR A 71 -7.88 -1.91 -14.10
C THR A 71 -8.70 -2.74 -13.11
N GLU A 72 -9.66 -3.50 -13.61
CA GLU A 72 -10.44 -4.43 -12.78
C GLU A 72 -9.53 -5.44 -12.09
N TRP A 73 -8.52 -5.94 -12.79
CA TRP A 73 -7.54 -6.88 -12.26
C TRP A 73 -6.72 -6.27 -11.10
N ASN A 74 -6.23 -5.03 -11.25
CA ASN A 74 -5.47 -4.36 -10.18
C ASN A 74 -6.33 -4.13 -8.95
N LEU A 75 -7.58 -3.72 -9.13
CA LEU A 75 -8.54 -3.57 -8.04
C LEU A 75 -8.80 -4.89 -7.33
N GLU A 76 -9.02 -5.99 -8.09
CA GLU A 76 -9.24 -7.32 -7.53
C GLU A 76 -8.05 -7.78 -6.66
N LYS A 77 -6.82 -7.58 -7.13
CA LYS A 77 -5.61 -7.94 -6.38
C LYS A 77 -5.48 -7.13 -5.09
N LEU A 78 -5.70 -5.82 -5.15
CA LEU A 78 -5.67 -4.95 -3.98
C LEU A 78 -6.75 -5.34 -2.96
N MET A 79 -7.99 -5.54 -3.42
CA MET A 79 -9.11 -5.99 -2.60
C MET A 79 -8.81 -7.31 -1.90
N ASN A 80 -8.26 -8.29 -2.64
CA ASN A 80 -7.92 -9.61 -2.09
C ASN A 80 -6.92 -9.50 -0.92
N ILE A 81 -5.88 -8.65 -1.05
CA ILE A 81 -4.93 -8.42 0.04
C ILE A 81 -5.64 -7.83 1.27
N ILE A 82 -6.40 -6.76 1.07
CA ILE A 82 -7.08 -6.04 2.16
C ILE A 82 -8.08 -6.97 2.86
N GLU A 83 -8.98 -7.62 2.12
CA GLU A 83 -10.01 -8.50 2.69
C GLU A 83 -9.39 -9.69 3.45
N LYS A 84 -8.33 -10.27 2.93
CA LYS A 84 -7.64 -11.38 3.61
C LYS A 84 -7.02 -10.95 4.93
N ARG A 85 -6.40 -9.77 4.96
CA ARG A 85 -5.81 -9.23 6.20
C ARG A 85 -6.88 -8.89 7.24
N MET A 86 -7.97 -8.25 6.79
CA MET A 86 -9.10 -7.91 7.66
C MET A 86 -9.77 -9.16 8.23
N GLY A 87 -9.99 -10.18 7.40
CA GLY A 87 -10.61 -11.42 7.83
C GLY A 87 -9.85 -12.18 8.92
N ILE A 88 -8.53 -11.97 9.03
CA ILE A 88 -7.70 -12.54 10.10
C ILE A 88 -7.36 -11.52 11.21
N GLN A 89 -7.94 -10.32 11.15
CA GLN A 89 -7.75 -9.24 12.12
C GLN A 89 -6.29 -8.82 12.35
N LYS A 90 -5.45 -8.89 11.31
CA LYS A 90 -4.06 -8.45 11.39
C LYS A 90 -3.89 -7.00 10.94
N PRO A 91 -3.06 -6.20 11.63
CA PRO A 91 -2.85 -4.78 11.33
C PRO A 91 -2.39 -4.54 9.90
N ILE A 92 -2.93 -3.47 9.31
CA ILE A 92 -2.53 -2.96 8.00
C ILE A 92 -2.35 -1.45 8.08
N LEU A 93 -1.30 -0.92 7.48
CA LEU A 93 -1.07 0.50 7.29
C LEU A 93 -1.10 0.77 5.79
N ILE A 94 -1.92 1.71 5.36
CA ILE A 94 -2.05 2.08 3.94
C ILE A 94 -1.70 3.55 3.80
N SER A 95 -0.69 3.87 2.98
CA SER A 95 -0.41 5.23 2.59
C SER A 95 -0.96 5.52 1.19
N SER A 96 -1.53 6.71 1.01
CA SER A 96 -2.07 7.15 -0.28
C SER A 96 -1.95 8.66 -0.47
N ASN A 97 -1.78 9.07 -1.71
CA ASN A 97 -1.88 10.47 -2.12
C ASN A 97 -3.34 10.94 -2.26
N LEU A 98 -4.28 10.00 -2.31
CA LEU A 98 -5.71 10.27 -2.45
C LEU A 98 -6.41 10.21 -1.09
N SER A 99 -7.42 11.06 -0.90
CA SER A 99 -8.41 10.88 0.17
C SER A 99 -9.27 9.65 -0.11
N LEU A 100 -9.99 9.16 0.91
CA LEU A 100 -10.94 8.05 0.72
C LEU A 100 -12.02 8.37 -0.32
N GLU A 101 -12.47 9.63 -0.42
CA GLU A 101 -13.44 10.05 -1.43
C GLU A 101 -12.82 10.03 -2.83
N ASN A 102 -11.62 10.55 -3.00
CA ASN A 102 -10.92 10.51 -4.28
C ASN A 102 -10.57 9.08 -4.69
N LEU A 103 -10.29 8.21 -3.74
CA LEU A 103 -10.09 6.77 -3.98
C LEU A 103 -11.37 6.14 -4.55
N LYS A 104 -12.53 6.45 -3.97
CA LYS A 104 -13.85 6.05 -4.48
C LYS A 104 -14.04 6.48 -5.94
N HIS A 105 -13.79 7.76 -6.24
CA HIS A 105 -13.91 8.27 -7.60
C HIS A 105 -12.94 7.57 -8.56
N LYS A 106 -11.71 7.36 -8.14
CA LYS A 106 -10.69 6.69 -8.93
C LYS A 106 -11.14 5.29 -9.38
N TYR A 107 -11.72 4.50 -8.48
CA TYR A 107 -12.12 3.12 -8.77
C TYR A 107 -13.59 2.96 -9.20
N SER A 108 -14.38 4.05 -9.26
CA SER A 108 -15.84 4.02 -9.52
C SER A 108 -16.26 3.23 -10.77
N LYS A 109 -15.43 3.23 -11.80
CA LYS A 109 -15.68 2.47 -13.05
C LYS A 109 -15.75 0.95 -12.81
N PHE A 110 -14.94 0.42 -11.88
CA PHE A 110 -14.80 -1.01 -11.63
C PHE A 110 -15.38 -1.42 -10.27
N ASP A 111 -15.45 -0.50 -9.33
CA ASP A 111 -16.03 -0.71 -7.99
C ASP A 111 -17.35 0.05 -7.82
N LYS A 112 -18.39 -0.42 -8.52
CA LYS A 112 -19.72 0.19 -8.51
C LYS A 112 -20.35 0.30 -7.11
N PHE A 113 -19.98 -0.58 -6.20
CA PHE A 113 -20.52 -0.63 -4.84
C PHE A 113 -19.59 0.00 -3.80
N ASN A 114 -18.50 0.64 -4.24
CA ASN A 114 -17.49 1.28 -3.38
C ASN A 114 -16.92 0.35 -2.28
N ARG A 115 -16.82 -0.94 -2.58
CA ARG A 115 -16.38 -1.97 -1.62
C ARG A 115 -15.01 -1.68 -1.02
N LEU A 116 -14.06 -1.20 -1.86
CA LEU A 116 -12.71 -0.85 -1.40
C LEU A 116 -12.77 0.24 -0.31
N GLN A 117 -13.51 1.33 -0.57
CA GLN A 117 -13.67 2.42 0.38
C GLN A 117 -14.34 1.96 1.67
N ASP A 118 -15.43 1.21 1.55
CA ASP A 118 -16.19 0.72 2.70
C ASP A 118 -15.34 -0.20 3.59
N ARG A 119 -14.55 -1.08 2.98
CA ARG A 119 -13.62 -1.95 3.73
C ARG A 119 -12.59 -1.13 4.47
N ILE A 120 -11.90 -0.22 3.80
CA ILE A 120 -10.88 0.63 4.44
C ILE A 120 -11.52 1.46 5.55
N LYS A 121 -12.63 2.14 5.30
CA LYS A 121 -13.32 2.99 6.27
C LYS A 121 -13.85 2.22 7.48
N GLY A 122 -14.31 0.99 7.28
CA GLY A 122 -14.84 0.16 8.36
C GLY A 122 -13.76 -0.48 9.25
N SER A 123 -12.48 -0.45 8.83
CA SER A 123 -11.43 -1.23 9.52
C SER A 123 -10.15 -0.44 9.78
N CYS A 124 -9.98 0.73 9.18
CA CYS A 124 -8.81 1.58 9.37
C CYS A 124 -9.21 2.95 9.91
N ALA A 125 -8.38 3.50 10.80
CA ALA A 125 -8.46 4.91 11.14
C ALA A 125 -7.89 5.75 9.99
N ASP A 126 -8.64 6.78 9.56
CA ASP A 126 -8.15 7.73 8.55
C ASP A 126 -7.32 8.82 9.24
N ILE A 127 -6.03 8.88 8.88
CA ILE A 127 -5.09 9.87 9.39
C ILE A 127 -4.69 10.79 8.24
N ARG A 128 -5.16 12.03 8.29
CA ARG A 128 -4.77 13.05 7.33
C ARG A 128 -3.35 13.56 7.63
N TYR A 129 -2.45 13.33 6.68
CA TYR A 129 -1.07 13.77 6.77
C TYR A 129 -0.89 15.01 5.87
N GLU A 130 -0.74 16.17 6.50
CA GLU A 130 -0.67 17.47 5.83
C GLU A 130 0.69 18.13 6.04
N GLY A 131 1.08 19.02 5.13
CA GLY A 131 2.30 19.77 5.21
C GLY A 131 2.80 20.25 3.85
N LYS A 132 3.82 21.09 3.86
CA LYS A 132 4.50 21.48 2.62
C LYS A 132 5.35 20.32 2.08
N SER A 133 5.48 20.21 0.76
CA SER A 133 6.40 19.24 0.17
C SER A 133 7.82 19.45 0.70
N LYS A 134 8.42 18.38 1.20
CA LYS A 134 9.82 18.35 1.67
C LYS A 134 10.81 18.02 0.55
N ARG A 135 10.33 17.85 -0.67
CA ARG A 135 11.14 17.63 -1.87
C ARG A 135 11.60 18.98 -2.42
N SER A 136 12.47 19.69 -1.68
CA SER A 136 13.16 20.86 -2.21
C SER A 136 14.40 20.44 -3.00
N SER A 137 14.80 21.25 -3.97
CA SER A 137 15.97 20.98 -4.84
C SER A 137 17.31 20.85 -4.10
N GLU A 138 17.39 21.26 -2.84
CA GLU A 138 18.59 21.20 -2.01
C GLU A 138 18.72 19.91 -1.19
N SER A 139 17.62 19.15 -1.00
CA SER A 139 17.64 17.94 -0.18
C SER A 139 17.79 16.63 -0.96
N SER A 140 17.92 16.70 -2.28
CA SER A 140 17.92 15.50 -3.14
C SER A 140 19.20 14.66 -3.07
N SER A 141 20.31 15.19 -2.54
CA SER A 141 21.58 14.47 -2.46
C SER A 141 21.75 13.62 -1.18
N GLU A 142 21.14 14.01 -0.07
CA GLU A 142 21.26 13.27 1.19
C GLU A 142 20.31 12.08 1.30
N TRP A 143 19.16 12.10 0.59
CA TRP A 143 18.14 11.06 0.68
C TRP A 143 18.43 9.81 -0.16
N LEU A 144 19.30 9.93 -1.18
CA LEU A 144 19.69 8.79 -2.03
C LEU A 144 20.60 7.78 -1.30
N LEU A 145 21.25 8.17 -0.21
CA LEU A 145 22.14 7.29 0.55
C LEU A 145 21.42 6.29 1.47
N TRP A 146 20.09 6.41 1.66
CA TRP A 146 19.31 5.54 2.56
C TRP A 146 18.58 4.39 1.86
N TYR A 147 18.68 4.30 0.53
CA TYR A 147 18.02 3.26 -0.26
C TYR A 147 18.92 2.09 -0.69
N VAL A 148 20.14 1.99 -0.19
CA VAL A 148 21.14 0.99 -0.63
C VAL A 148 21.54 0.02 0.49
N PHE A 149 20.63 -0.30 1.40
CA PHE A 149 20.86 -1.46 2.29
C PHE A 149 19.55 -2.18 2.57
#